data_2be4086e9a2c449848198df524452b48
#
_entry.id   2be4086e9a2c449848198df524452b48
#
_cell.length_a   1.000
_cell.length_b   1.000
_cell.length_c   1.000
_cell.angle_alpha   90.00
_cell.angle_beta   90.00
_cell.angle_gamma   90.00
#
_symmetry.space_group_name_H-M   'P 1'
#
loop_
_entity.id
_entity.type
_entity.pdbx_description
1 polymer ?
#
loop_
_entity_poly.entity_id
_entity_poly.type
_entity_poly.pdbx_seq_one_letter_code
_entity_poly.pdbx_strand_id
1 'polypeptide(L)'
;SNIIDKAFHKYGNIRTSRLLDYIKNTGFKYSTKGSISIGMGDITIPDTKEGIIQEADEKILEIEEYTNLGLYTEEERYKQVIETWEETTDRVTDELMKNLDKNNSIAIMANSGSRGSVRQIRQLGGMRGLMASTTGRTIEIPVKANFREGLSVQEFFISTHGSRTVSYTHLRA
;
A
#
# COMPACT_ATOMS: atom_id res chain seq x y z
N SER A 1 -21.06 -0.27 12.51
CA SER A 1 -22.35 -0.74 11.95
C SER A 1 -23.29 -1.22 13.06
N ASN A 2 -22.86 -1.99 14.05
CA ASN A 2 -23.72 -2.53 15.12
C ASN A 2 -24.52 -1.48 15.91
N ILE A 3 -23.94 -0.28 16.15
CA ILE A 3 -24.65 0.80 16.90
C ILE A 3 -25.80 1.37 16.05
N ILE A 4 -25.55 1.57 14.77
CA ILE A 4 -26.55 2.12 13.83
C ILE A 4 -27.70 1.15 13.64
N ASP A 5 -27.39 -0.13 13.47
CA ASP A 5 -28.37 -1.19 13.32
C ASP A 5 -29.28 -1.31 14.55
N LYS A 6 -28.69 -1.38 15.74
CA LYS A 6 -29.42 -1.39 17.01
C LYS A 6 -30.29 -0.12 17.21
N ALA A 7 -29.76 1.05 16.81
CA ALA A 7 -30.50 2.29 16.91
C ALA A 7 -31.70 2.32 15.93
N PHE A 8 -31.51 1.80 14.73
CA PHE A 8 -32.54 1.72 13.71
C PHE A 8 -33.71 0.82 14.17
N HIS A 9 -33.40 -0.37 14.65
CA HIS A 9 -34.42 -1.30 15.15
C HIS A 9 -35.16 -0.79 16.38
N LYS A 10 -34.47 -0.02 17.26
CA LYS A 10 -35.07 0.46 18.50
C LYS A 10 -35.85 1.80 18.36
N TYR A 11 -35.35 2.71 17.53
CA TYR A 11 -35.83 4.09 17.49
C TYR A 11 -36.44 4.52 16.15
N GLY A 12 -36.33 3.68 15.13
CA GLY A 12 -36.84 3.96 13.79
C GLY A 12 -36.02 5.00 13.01
N ASN A 13 -36.44 5.31 11.79
CA ASN A 13 -35.70 6.07 10.80
C ASN A 13 -35.35 7.50 11.26
N ILE A 14 -36.32 8.26 11.78
CA ILE A 14 -36.13 9.68 12.07
C ILE A 14 -35.11 9.92 13.19
N ARG A 15 -35.16 9.13 14.25
CA ARG A 15 -34.20 9.26 15.36
C ARG A 15 -32.81 8.76 14.99
N THR A 16 -32.74 7.71 14.19
CA THR A 16 -31.45 7.18 13.69
C THR A 16 -30.76 8.19 12.76
N SER A 17 -31.50 8.88 11.89
CA SER A 17 -30.96 9.94 11.05
C SER A 17 -30.37 11.08 11.89
N ARG A 18 -31.08 11.55 12.92
CA ARG A 18 -30.52 12.57 13.83
C ARG A 18 -29.29 12.11 14.59
N LEU A 19 -29.25 10.84 14.99
CA LEU A 19 -28.04 10.24 15.62
C LEU A 19 -26.85 10.25 14.67
N LEU A 20 -27.06 9.89 13.41
CA LEU A 20 -26.02 9.91 12.38
C LEU A 20 -25.47 11.32 12.13
N ASP A 21 -26.37 12.32 12.05
CA ASP A 21 -25.95 13.72 11.91
C ASP A 21 -25.17 14.20 13.12
N TYR A 22 -25.56 13.81 14.32
CA TYR A 22 -24.81 14.14 15.54
C TYR A 22 -23.42 13.52 15.56
N ILE A 23 -23.30 12.22 15.21
CA ILE A 23 -22.01 11.52 15.12
C ILE A 23 -21.11 12.20 14.07
N LYS A 24 -21.66 12.49 12.88
CA LYS A 24 -20.93 13.20 11.81
C LYS A 24 -20.40 14.56 12.27
N ASN A 25 -21.27 15.41 12.83
CA ASN A 25 -20.90 16.76 13.25
C ASN A 25 -19.90 16.73 14.40
N THR A 26 -20.05 15.79 15.32
CA THR A 26 -19.08 15.56 16.41
C THR A 26 -17.74 15.14 15.86
N GLY A 27 -17.72 14.20 14.91
CA GLY A 27 -16.50 13.76 14.23
C GLY A 27 -15.77 14.93 13.56
N PHE A 28 -16.46 15.74 12.76
CA PHE A 28 -15.86 16.92 12.12
C PHE A 28 -15.33 17.93 13.12
N LYS A 29 -16.10 18.25 14.17
CA LYS A 29 -15.70 19.20 15.21
C LYS A 29 -14.40 18.76 15.92
N TYR A 30 -14.31 17.49 16.31
CA TYR A 30 -13.14 17.00 17.03
C TYR A 30 -11.95 16.72 16.11
N SER A 31 -12.17 16.33 14.87
CA SER A 31 -11.10 16.23 13.87
C SER A 31 -10.43 17.59 13.62
N THR A 32 -11.22 18.65 13.49
CA THR A 32 -10.69 20.01 13.34
C THR A 32 -9.94 20.48 14.60
N LYS A 33 -10.47 20.20 15.79
CA LYS A 33 -9.80 20.56 17.04
C LYS A 33 -8.52 19.77 17.28
N GLY A 34 -8.48 18.49 16.87
CA GLY A 34 -7.31 17.63 17.01
C GLY A 34 -6.21 17.97 16.01
N SER A 35 -6.50 18.75 14.97
CA SER A 35 -5.54 19.19 13.94
C SER A 35 -4.68 18.05 13.39
N ILE A 36 -5.30 16.88 13.16
CA ILE A 36 -4.59 15.71 12.60
C ILE A 36 -4.27 16.00 11.15
N SER A 37 -3.00 16.23 10.87
CA SER A 37 -2.47 16.48 9.52
C SER A 37 -1.29 15.57 9.24
N ILE A 38 -0.99 15.35 7.97
CA ILE A 38 0.11 14.50 7.51
C ILE A 38 1.18 15.40 6.90
N GLY A 39 2.41 15.27 7.39
CA GLY A 39 3.61 15.85 6.80
C GLY A 39 4.52 14.77 6.20
N MET A 40 5.46 15.18 5.37
CA MET A 40 6.46 14.23 4.83
C MET A 40 7.34 13.61 5.92
N GLY A 41 7.51 14.30 7.05
CA GLY A 41 8.24 13.79 8.21
C GLY A 41 7.55 12.64 8.93
N ASP A 42 6.23 12.54 8.81
CA ASP A 42 5.45 11.48 9.48
C ASP A 42 5.57 10.12 8.80
N ILE A 43 6.09 10.10 7.57
CA ILE A 43 6.34 8.87 6.83
C ILE A 43 7.70 8.32 7.26
N THR A 44 7.72 7.35 8.14
CA THR A 44 8.95 6.67 8.56
C THR A 44 9.31 5.56 7.57
N ILE A 45 10.60 5.46 7.25
CA ILE A 45 11.13 4.37 6.42
C ILE A 45 11.83 3.40 7.38
N PRO A 46 11.53 2.09 7.32
CA PRO A 46 12.20 1.11 8.17
C PRO A 46 13.70 0.99 7.79
N ASP A 47 14.59 1.04 8.77
CA ASP A 47 16.04 0.86 8.55
C ASP A 47 16.37 -0.55 8.01
N THR A 48 15.52 -1.53 8.30
CA THR A 48 15.65 -2.92 7.83
C THR A 48 15.31 -3.12 6.36
N LYS A 49 14.72 -2.11 5.69
CA LYS A 49 14.27 -2.21 4.29
C LYS A 49 15.37 -2.62 3.34
N GLU A 50 16.54 -1.99 3.44
CA GLU A 50 17.67 -2.27 2.54
C GLU A 50 18.17 -3.70 2.67
N GLY A 51 18.25 -4.23 3.90
CA GLY A 51 18.64 -5.62 4.16
C GLY A 51 17.66 -6.62 3.54
N ILE A 52 16.35 -6.37 3.68
CA ILE A 52 15.31 -7.24 3.10
C ILE A 52 15.38 -7.23 1.57
N ILE A 53 15.65 -6.08 0.96
CA ILE A 53 15.79 -5.96 -0.49
C ILE A 53 17.05 -6.69 -0.98
N GLN A 54 18.17 -6.60 -0.26
CA GLN A 54 19.40 -7.31 -0.61
C GLN A 54 19.22 -8.83 -0.55
N GLU A 55 18.58 -9.36 0.50
CA GLU A 55 18.23 -10.78 0.58
C GLU A 55 17.38 -11.24 -0.62
N ALA A 56 16.47 -10.40 -1.07
CA ALA A 56 15.64 -10.71 -2.24
C ALA A 56 16.45 -10.69 -3.55
N ASP A 57 17.36 -9.73 -3.70
CA ASP A 57 18.25 -9.66 -4.86
C ASP A 57 19.17 -10.89 -4.94
N GLU A 58 19.70 -11.35 -3.81
CA GLU A 58 20.51 -12.58 -3.74
C GLU A 58 19.71 -13.81 -4.19
N LYS A 59 18.49 -13.97 -3.69
CA LYS A 59 17.60 -15.08 -4.12
C LYS A 59 17.30 -15.04 -5.63
N ILE A 60 17.15 -13.86 -6.20
CA ILE A 60 16.91 -13.73 -7.64
C ILE A 60 18.13 -14.12 -8.44
N LEU A 61 19.32 -13.77 -8.01
CA LEU A 61 20.56 -14.23 -8.64
C LEU A 61 20.67 -15.76 -8.61
N GLU A 62 20.31 -16.40 -7.50
CA GLU A 62 20.26 -17.87 -7.43
C GLU A 62 19.24 -18.47 -8.43
N ILE A 63 18.05 -17.85 -8.56
CA ILE A 63 17.03 -18.30 -9.54
C ILE A 63 17.56 -18.15 -10.98
N GLU A 64 18.27 -17.07 -11.29
CA GLU A 64 18.88 -16.83 -12.58
C GLU A 64 20.00 -17.87 -12.87
N GLU A 65 20.82 -18.20 -11.89
CA GLU A 65 21.84 -19.25 -12.01
C GLU A 65 21.21 -20.62 -12.31
N TYR A 66 20.14 -21.00 -11.59
CA TYR A 66 19.44 -22.26 -11.85
C TYR A 66 18.78 -22.27 -13.24
N THR A 67 18.32 -21.15 -13.72
CA THR A 67 17.79 -21.04 -15.09
C THR A 67 18.89 -21.20 -16.12
N ASN A 68 20.05 -20.58 -15.91
CA ASN A 68 21.22 -20.71 -16.79
C ASN A 68 21.78 -22.16 -16.85
N LEU A 69 21.64 -22.89 -15.73
CA LEU A 69 21.96 -24.32 -15.66
C LEU A 69 20.91 -25.22 -16.31
N GLY A 70 19.81 -24.64 -16.79
CA GLY A 70 18.73 -25.40 -17.44
C GLY A 70 17.81 -26.16 -16.47
N LEU A 71 17.86 -25.84 -15.17
CA LEU A 71 17.04 -26.46 -14.13
C LEU A 71 15.63 -25.88 -14.08
N TYR A 72 15.45 -24.63 -14.46
CA TYR A 72 14.17 -23.97 -14.54
C TYR A 72 13.83 -23.59 -15.98
N THR A 73 12.55 -23.69 -16.30
CA THR A 73 11.98 -23.10 -17.50
C THR A 73 11.77 -21.60 -17.33
N GLU A 74 11.67 -20.84 -18.42
CA GLU A 74 11.39 -19.39 -18.38
C GLU A 74 10.09 -19.05 -17.63
N GLU A 75 9.07 -19.91 -17.71
CA GLU A 75 7.81 -19.70 -17.00
C GLU A 75 7.95 -19.93 -15.49
N GLU A 76 8.72 -20.94 -15.10
CA GLU A 76 9.02 -21.22 -13.68
C GLU A 76 9.89 -20.12 -13.09
N ARG A 77 10.92 -19.68 -13.81
CA ARG A 77 11.75 -18.54 -13.41
C ARG A 77 10.90 -17.31 -13.16
N TYR A 78 10.06 -16.95 -14.13
CA TYR A 78 9.14 -15.81 -14.03
C TYR A 78 8.26 -15.92 -12.79
N LYS A 79 7.67 -17.06 -12.53
CA LYS A 79 6.81 -17.30 -11.38
C LYS A 79 7.56 -17.16 -10.06
N GLN A 80 8.76 -17.72 -9.95
CA GLN A 80 9.59 -17.65 -8.76
C GLN A 80 10.04 -16.20 -8.46
N VAL A 81 10.41 -15.45 -9.49
CA VAL A 81 10.80 -14.04 -9.35
C VAL A 81 9.62 -13.20 -8.83
N ILE A 82 8.42 -13.39 -9.40
CA ILE A 82 7.24 -12.65 -8.93
C ILE A 82 6.90 -13.00 -7.48
N GLU A 83 6.89 -14.29 -7.13
CA GLU A 83 6.60 -14.76 -5.78
C GLU A 83 7.61 -14.21 -4.74
N THR A 84 8.89 -14.20 -5.09
CA THR A 84 9.96 -13.62 -4.25
C THR A 84 9.73 -12.13 -4.00
N TRP A 85 9.35 -11.36 -5.03
CA TRP A 85 9.09 -9.93 -4.86
C TRP A 85 7.77 -9.64 -4.13
N GLU A 86 6.75 -10.47 -4.28
CA GLU A 86 5.51 -10.35 -3.50
C GLU A 86 5.78 -10.60 -2.02
N GLU A 87 6.49 -11.70 -1.68
CA GLU A 87 6.89 -12.00 -0.30
C GLU A 87 7.75 -10.86 0.31
N THR A 88 8.71 -10.37 -0.46
CA THR A 88 9.57 -9.25 -0.04
C THR A 88 8.76 -7.99 0.24
N THR A 89 7.81 -7.69 -0.63
CA THR A 89 6.92 -6.53 -0.48
C THR A 89 6.06 -6.63 0.79
N ASP A 90 5.57 -7.81 1.10
CA ASP A 90 4.77 -8.05 2.31
C ASP A 90 5.64 -7.99 3.57
N ARG A 91 6.85 -8.55 3.56
CA ARG A 91 7.82 -8.42 4.67
C ARG A 91 8.16 -6.96 4.96
N VAL A 92 8.46 -6.16 3.93
CA VAL A 92 8.71 -4.70 4.08
C VAL A 92 7.48 -3.98 4.63
N THR A 93 6.28 -4.39 4.23
CA THR A 93 5.03 -3.81 4.72
C THR A 93 4.81 -4.11 6.21
N ASP A 94 5.07 -5.34 6.63
CA ASP A 94 4.93 -5.76 8.02
C ASP A 94 5.92 -5.02 8.93
N GLU A 95 7.19 -4.88 8.49
CA GLU A 95 8.19 -4.11 9.22
C GLU A 95 7.84 -2.62 9.29
N LEU A 96 7.32 -2.04 8.20
CA LEU A 96 6.83 -0.67 8.19
C LEU A 96 5.70 -0.47 9.22
N MET A 97 4.74 -1.38 9.25
CA MET A 97 3.60 -1.30 10.17
C MET A 97 4.00 -1.51 11.64
N LYS A 98 5.03 -2.32 11.92
CA LYS A 98 5.58 -2.50 13.26
C LYS A 98 6.32 -1.26 13.76
N ASN A 99 7.09 -0.62 12.87
CA ASN A 99 7.90 0.57 13.19
C ASN A 99 7.08 1.87 13.22
N LEU A 100 5.84 1.83 12.75
CA LEU A 100 4.97 3.01 12.76
C LEU A 100 4.47 3.28 14.19
N ASP A 101 4.80 4.45 14.73
CA ASP A 101 4.33 4.86 16.07
C ASP A 101 2.79 4.95 16.08
N LYS A 102 2.18 4.46 17.15
CA LYS A 102 0.72 4.54 17.36
C LYS A 102 0.18 5.96 17.37
N ASN A 103 1.01 6.92 17.79
CA ASN A 103 0.68 8.34 17.82
C ASN A 103 0.94 9.06 16.50
N ASN A 104 1.49 8.38 15.50
CA ASN A 104 1.71 8.95 14.18
C ASN A 104 0.38 9.24 13.49
N SER A 105 0.25 10.41 12.88
CA SER A 105 -0.97 10.87 12.21
C SER A 105 -1.45 9.88 11.13
N ILE A 106 -0.51 9.25 10.40
CA ILE A 106 -0.80 8.24 9.38
C ILE A 106 -1.38 6.98 10.02
N ALA A 107 -0.81 6.52 11.14
CA ALA A 107 -1.32 5.36 11.87
C ALA A 107 -2.72 5.62 12.42
N ILE A 108 -2.97 6.80 12.99
CA ILE A 108 -4.29 7.20 13.50
C ILE A 108 -5.33 7.20 12.38
N MET A 109 -5.01 7.77 11.22
CA MET A 109 -5.93 7.81 10.08
C MET A 109 -6.24 6.41 9.54
N ALA A 110 -5.23 5.57 9.37
CA ALA A 110 -5.40 4.20 8.87
C ALA A 110 -6.20 3.33 9.85
N ASN A 111 -5.85 3.38 11.14
CA ASN A 111 -6.51 2.59 12.17
C ASN A 111 -7.96 3.02 12.42
N SER A 112 -8.27 4.31 12.22
CA SER A 112 -9.65 4.80 12.31
C SER A 112 -10.55 4.31 11.16
N GLY A 113 -9.96 3.81 10.07
CA GLY A 113 -10.69 3.39 8.87
C GLY A 113 -11.30 4.54 8.06
N SER A 114 -11.00 5.80 8.42
CA SER A 114 -11.55 6.98 7.74
C SER A 114 -10.88 7.22 6.39
N ARG A 115 -9.56 7.14 6.34
CA ARG A 115 -8.73 7.30 5.14
C ARG A 115 -7.41 6.57 5.31
N GLY A 116 -6.88 6.13 4.18
CA GLY A 116 -5.62 5.39 4.14
C GLY A 116 -5.83 3.88 4.32
N SER A 117 -5.29 3.12 3.40
CA SER A 117 -5.17 1.67 3.50
C SER A 117 -3.70 1.31 3.72
N VAL A 118 -3.44 0.13 4.26
CA VAL A 118 -2.07 -0.39 4.42
C VAL A 118 -1.32 -0.35 3.08
N ARG A 119 -2.01 -0.63 1.97
CA ARG A 119 -1.44 -0.53 0.61
C ARG A 119 -0.96 0.87 0.25
N GLN A 120 -1.68 1.91 0.67
CA GLN A 120 -1.27 3.30 0.43
C GLN A 120 -0.07 3.70 1.30
N ILE A 121 -0.07 3.27 2.57
CA ILE A 121 1.04 3.52 3.50
C ILE A 121 2.31 2.82 3.01
N ARG A 122 2.19 1.59 2.52
CA ARG A 122 3.29 0.85 1.90
C ARG A 122 3.95 1.62 0.77
N GLN A 123 3.16 2.22 -0.12
CA GLN A 123 3.70 2.99 -1.23
C GLN A 123 4.39 4.30 -0.79
N LEU A 124 4.00 4.85 0.36
CA LEU A 124 4.59 6.08 0.89
C LEU A 124 5.93 5.84 1.59
N GLY A 125 6.05 4.83 2.43
CA GLY A 125 7.22 4.60 3.29
C GLY A 125 7.89 3.22 3.16
N GLY A 126 7.26 2.25 2.48
CA GLY A 126 7.81 0.93 2.23
C GLY A 126 8.45 0.81 0.85
N MET A 127 7.88 -0.03 0.00
CA MET A 127 8.22 -0.13 -1.41
C MET A 127 6.94 -0.18 -2.26
N ARG A 128 7.01 0.31 -3.47
CA ARG A 128 5.87 0.31 -4.37
C ARG A 128 5.55 -1.10 -4.89
N GLY A 129 6.60 -1.92 -5.12
CA GLY A 129 6.49 -3.31 -5.51
C GLY A 129 6.28 -3.53 -6.99
N LEU A 130 5.71 -4.67 -7.33
CA LEU A 130 5.48 -5.08 -8.72
C LEU A 130 4.39 -4.28 -9.41
N MET A 131 4.59 -3.99 -10.68
CA MET A 131 3.65 -3.27 -11.54
C MET A 131 3.15 -4.15 -12.67
N ALA A 132 1.87 -3.99 -13.02
CA ALA A 132 1.31 -4.65 -14.18
C ALA A 132 1.64 -3.88 -15.46
N SER A 133 2.01 -4.59 -16.51
CA SER A 133 2.15 -4.05 -17.87
C SER A 133 0.77 -3.73 -18.46
N THR A 134 0.75 -2.95 -19.53
CA THR A 134 -0.46 -2.68 -20.33
C THR A 134 -1.09 -3.93 -20.93
N THR A 135 -0.30 -5.00 -21.09
CA THR A 135 -0.77 -6.31 -21.57
C THR A 135 -1.39 -7.19 -20.48
N GLY A 136 -1.39 -6.73 -19.22
CA GLY A 136 -1.88 -7.47 -18.06
C GLY A 136 -0.84 -8.40 -17.41
N ARG A 137 0.35 -8.58 -18.01
CA ARG A 137 1.44 -9.35 -17.42
C ARG A 137 2.17 -8.50 -16.38
N THR A 138 2.58 -9.07 -15.26
CA THR A 138 3.38 -8.39 -14.24
C THR A 138 4.79 -8.16 -14.75
N ILE A 139 5.32 -6.96 -14.52
CA ILE A 139 6.71 -6.63 -14.86
C ILE A 139 7.61 -7.22 -13.78
N GLU A 140 8.62 -7.99 -14.18
CA GLU A 140 9.53 -8.72 -13.27
C GLU A 140 10.40 -7.79 -12.41
N ILE A 141 10.65 -6.58 -12.91
CA ILE A 141 11.44 -5.56 -12.20
C ILE A 141 10.51 -4.79 -11.25
N PRO A 142 10.67 -4.92 -9.92
CA PRO A 142 9.86 -4.19 -8.97
C PRO A 142 10.31 -2.74 -8.83
N VAL A 143 9.41 -1.89 -8.43
CA VAL A 143 9.75 -0.54 -7.96
C VAL A 143 10.14 -0.64 -6.49
N LYS A 144 11.44 -0.63 -6.21
CA LYS A 144 12.02 -0.75 -4.85
C LYS A 144 11.85 0.52 -4.03
N ALA A 145 11.84 1.67 -4.69
CA ALA A 145 11.67 2.97 -4.05
C ALA A 145 10.22 3.20 -3.57
N ASN A 146 10.08 4.11 -2.63
CA ASN A 146 8.81 4.66 -2.15
C ASN A 146 8.68 6.14 -2.55
N PHE A 147 7.50 6.74 -2.30
CA PHE A 147 7.28 8.15 -2.66
C PHE A 147 8.08 9.13 -1.80
N ARG A 148 8.46 8.75 -0.58
CA ARG A 148 9.27 9.61 0.29
C ARG A 148 10.72 9.70 -0.19
N GLU A 149 11.32 8.58 -0.62
CA GLU A 149 12.67 8.52 -1.18
C GLU A 149 12.73 9.19 -2.56
N GLY A 150 11.63 9.13 -3.28
CA GLY A 150 11.55 9.51 -4.68
C GLY A 150 11.87 8.32 -5.60
N LEU A 151 11.29 8.35 -6.78
CA LEU A 151 11.47 7.31 -7.79
C LEU A 151 12.62 7.68 -8.73
N SER A 152 13.45 6.71 -9.11
CA SER A 152 14.38 6.87 -10.21
C SER A 152 13.63 7.03 -11.55
N VAL A 153 14.30 7.52 -12.58
CA VAL A 153 13.68 7.74 -13.90
C VAL A 153 13.09 6.43 -14.45
N GLN A 154 13.80 5.31 -14.31
CA GLN A 154 13.34 4.00 -14.75
C GLN A 154 12.12 3.52 -13.97
N GLU A 155 12.16 3.62 -12.65
CA GLU A 155 11.04 3.25 -11.78
C GLU A 155 9.81 4.11 -12.02
N PHE A 156 10.00 5.41 -12.33
CA PHE A 156 8.92 6.29 -12.70
C PHE A 156 8.22 5.80 -13.97
N PHE A 157 8.97 5.46 -15.02
CA PHE A 157 8.39 4.93 -16.26
C PHE A 157 7.63 3.62 -16.03
N ILE A 158 8.22 2.66 -15.29
CA ILE A 158 7.56 1.39 -14.94
C ILE A 158 6.26 1.67 -14.18
N SER A 159 6.29 2.59 -13.23
CA SER A 159 5.17 2.89 -12.37
C SER A 159 4.01 3.61 -13.08
N THR A 160 4.27 4.35 -14.16
CA THR A 160 3.24 5.08 -14.91
C THR A 160 2.42 4.19 -15.85
N HIS A 161 2.93 3.03 -16.26
CA HIS A 161 2.21 2.12 -17.16
C HIS A 161 0.87 1.67 -16.57
N GLY A 162 0.83 1.24 -15.32
CA GLY A 162 -0.41 0.82 -14.65
C GLY A 162 -1.40 1.97 -14.43
N SER A 163 -0.92 3.15 -14.08
CA SER A 163 -1.76 4.34 -13.85
C SER A 163 -2.41 4.85 -15.13
N ARG A 164 -1.72 4.76 -16.26
CA ARG A 164 -2.24 5.20 -17.55
C ARG A 164 -3.43 4.37 -18.02
N THR A 165 -3.38 3.06 -17.82
CA THR A 165 -4.48 2.14 -18.18
C THR A 165 -5.74 2.45 -17.39
N VAL A 166 -5.64 2.69 -16.09
CA VAL A 166 -6.79 3.02 -15.22
C VAL A 166 -7.41 4.36 -15.61
N SER A 167 -6.60 5.38 -15.90
CA SER A 167 -7.11 6.69 -16.29
C SER A 167 -7.92 6.64 -17.61
N TYR A 168 -7.46 5.87 -18.60
CA TYR A 168 -8.19 5.74 -19.87
C TYR A 168 -9.49 4.96 -19.74
N THR A 169 -9.58 3.96 -18.87
CA THR A 169 -10.80 3.17 -18.69
C THR A 169 -11.86 3.92 -17.89
N HIS A 170 -11.48 4.74 -16.89
CA HIS A 170 -12.42 5.50 -16.08
C HIS A 170 -12.88 6.81 -16.72
N LEU A 171 -12.12 7.42 -17.64
CA LEU A 171 -12.53 8.62 -18.35
C LEU A 171 -13.44 8.34 -19.56
N ARG A 172 -13.62 7.08 -19.95
CA ARG A 172 -14.49 6.66 -21.06
C ARG A 172 -15.84 6.08 -20.61
N ALA A 173 -16.06 5.94 -19.33
CA ALA A 173 -17.34 5.57 -18.73
C ALA A 173 -18.08 6.79 -18.19
#